data_4d89cf685e4fa5f4097cb0af8f4d191e
#
_entry.id   4d89cf685e4fa5f4097cb0af8f4d191e
#
_cell.length_a   1.000
_cell.length_b   1.000
_cell.length_c   1.000
_cell.angle_alpha   90.00
_cell.angle_beta   90.00
_cell.angle_gamma   90.00
#
_symmetry.space_group_name_H-M   'P 1'
#
loop_
_entity.id
_entity.type
_entity.pdbx_description
1 polymer ?
#
loop_
_entity_poly.entity_id
_entity_poly.type
_entity_poly.pdbx_seq_one_letter_code
_entity_poly.pdbx_strand_id
1 'polypeptide(L)'
;MAKNAPIITRRRLLLGGVVAAAVAMAIALFGPGSTRGLYGASPFGKPTDRDLDAIRRDTLRVLVVRNHLVYEHAPGVESGMEYELLKRLAHELNVPIKAVPVARPDSLLPLLQRGVGDVISANLGQRNPVARWTISSLPYRYVAPVFTTLRPDPYLGLNTDLSVAPDTAWVSVWSTFAPRDLRFPGNDGKADLEKRTVFTDTSRFGDQAVINVALGHIRAAIVSDGSAAFFAKCFPQLYFSRPYAQPVPVVFGMRTNARDLQRAIDERLADPKEKEAMALLMSAYGTEIPERGAMPSVPCAGTTPALPPDIRMPTPPREGHDWGLLAAVVLQDERMDTTLTSTGDDQDRALDPGIAPRMDQARLDTTARFLADIDARWRSDVPDPDQRLRFVVAAWHAGQGHVGDARALAGKFNLDPRRWDGHVERAITLLALPRCFGDPAVKHGYCRGADTFIAVRDLVCRYEHFRAMRR
;
A
#
# COMPACT_ATOMS: atom_id res chain seq x y z
N MET A 1 67.11 10.28 -15.33
CA MET A 1 65.82 10.39 -14.61
C MET A 1 64.71 10.07 -15.60
N ALA A 2 64.24 8.84 -15.62
CA ALA A 2 63.14 8.40 -16.49
C ALA A 2 61.83 8.47 -15.72
N LYS A 3 60.83 9.25 -16.20
CA LYS A 3 59.49 9.34 -15.64
C LYS A 3 58.69 8.09 -16.03
N ASN A 4 58.29 7.33 -15.00
CA ASN A 4 57.35 6.22 -15.14
C ASN A 4 55.95 6.74 -15.50
N ALA A 5 55.48 6.43 -16.72
CA ALA A 5 54.06 6.63 -17.08
C ALA A 5 53.23 5.45 -16.56
N PRO A 6 52.02 5.68 -15.98
CA PRO A 6 51.19 4.59 -15.46
C PRO A 6 50.61 3.75 -16.63
N ILE A 7 50.81 2.43 -16.53
CA ILE A 7 50.22 1.45 -17.45
C ILE A 7 48.71 1.34 -17.14
N ILE A 8 47.90 2.00 -17.95
CA ILE A 8 46.44 1.86 -17.90
C ILE A 8 46.08 0.52 -18.53
N THR A 9 45.67 -0.45 -17.75
CA THR A 9 45.31 -1.78 -18.23
C THR A 9 44.12 -1.72 -19.20
N ARG A 10 44.21 -2.42 -20.34
CA ARG A 10 43.17 -2.55 -21.38
C ARG A 10 41.76 -2.78 -20.84
N ARG A 11 41.63 -3.45 -19.69
CA ARG A 11 40.38 -3.71 -19.01
C ARG A 11 39.69 -2.45 -18.44
N ARG A 12 40.49 -1.46 -17.98
CA ARG A 12 39.95 -0.15 -17.51
C ARG A 12 39.50 0.74 -18.66
N LEU A 13 40.19 0.64 -19.80
CA LEU A 13 39.77 1.36 -21.01
C LEU A 13 38.48 0.80 -21.62
N LEU A 14 38.29 -0.53 -21.60
CA LEU A 14 37.06 -1.17 -22.06
C LEU A 14 35.87 -0.86 -21.12
N LEU A 15 36.06 -0.90 -19.80
CA LEU A 15 35.00 -0.51 -18.85
C LEU A 15 34.64 0.97 -18.97
N GLY A 16 35.65 1.86 -19.13
CA GLY A 16 35.43 3.30 -19.37
C GLY A 16 34.66 3.56 -20.67
N GLY A 17 34.96 2.81 -21.74
CA GLY A 17 34.25 2.90 -23.01
C GLY A 17 32.80 2.44 -22.93
N VAL A 18 32.52 1.35 -22.21
CA VAL A 18 31.14 0.85 -22.03
C VAL A 18 30.30 1.80 -21.16
N VAL A 19 30.89 2.34 -20.08
CA VAL A 19 30.23 3.33 -19.24
C VAL A 19 30.01 4.64 -20.01
N ALA A 20 30.97 5.11 -20.75
CA ALA A 20 30.82 6.32 -21.59
C ALA A 20 29.77 6.11 -22.68
N ALA A 21 29.71 4.94 -23.33
CA ALA A 21 28.67 4.61 -24.31
C ALA A 21 27.27 4.51 -23.66
N ALA A 22 27.15 3.93 -22.44
CA ALA A 22 25.90 3.87 -21.72
C ALA A 22 25.42 5.26 -21.26
N VAL A 23 26.33 6.11 -20.79
CA VAL A 23 26.05 7.51 -20.43
C VAL A 23 25.69 8.33 -21.64
N ALA A 24 26.42 8.19 -22.78
CA ALA A 24 26.10 8.85 -24.04
C ALA A 24 24.75 8.42 -24.60
N MET A 25 24.41 7.14 -24.49
CA MET A 25 23.10 6.60 -24.87
C MET A 25 21.98 7.10 -23.92
N ALA A 26 22.23 7.21 -22.64
CA ALA A 26 21.30 7.80 -21.68
C ALA A 26 21.10 9.31 -21.94
N ILE A 27 22.16 10.06 -22.24
CA ILE A 27 22.08 11.48 -22.61
C ILE A 27 21.39 11.66 -23.98
N ALA A 28 21.63 10.78 -24.94
CA ALA A 28 20.93 10.79 -26.23
C ALA A 28 19.45 10.47 -26.12
N LEU A 29 19.08 9.58 -25.21
CA LEU A 29 17.69 9.17 -24.97
C LEU A 29 16.94 10.11 -24.00
N PHE A 30 17.61 10.74 -23.05
CA PHE A 30 16.99 11.47 -21.93
C PHE A 30 17.57 12.88 -21.68
N GLY A 31 18.55 13.32 -22.42
CA GLY A 31 19.19 14.64 -22.25
C GLY A 31 18.33 15.82 -22.72
N PRO A 32 18.47 17.00 -22.10
CA PRO A 32 17.64 18.18 -22.39
C PRO A 32 17.83 18.77 -23.79
N GLY A 33 18.84 18.31 -24.56
CA GLY A 33 19.14 18.76 -25.93
C GLY A 33 18.62 17.85 -27.04
N SER A 34 18.13 16.64 -26.73
CA SER A 34 17.73 15.66 -27.74
C SER A 34 16.36 15.91 -28.39
N THR A 35 15.70 17.02 -28.07
CA THR A 35 14.31 17.28 -28.47
C THR A 35 14.12 17.92 -29.84
N ARG A 36 15.18 18.23 -30.60
CA ARG A 36 15.04 18.91 -31.88
C ARG A 36 15.37 18.12 -33.15
N GLY A 37 15.78 16.85 -33.07
CA GLY A 37 16.24 16.08 -34.21
C GLY A 37 15.63 14.72 -34.49
N LEU A 38 14.81 14.17 -33.58
CA LEU A 38 14.30 12.79 -33.66
C LEU A 38 12.76 12.68 -33.60
N TYR A 39 12.06 13.60 -34.20
CA TYR A 39 10.60 13.46 -34.42
C TYR A 39 10.25 12.44 -35.52
N GLY A 40 11.08 11.45 -35.80
CA GLY A 40 10.89 10.52 -36.93
C GLY A 40 10.66 9.06 -36.61
N ALA A 41 11.16 8.53 -35.50
CA ALA A 41 10.96 7.11 -35.18
C ALA A 41 10.87 6.87 -33.68
N SER A 42 9.70 6.36 -33.23
CA SER A 42 9.57 5.81 -31.88
C SER A 42 10.61 4.70 -31.71
N PRO A 43 11.36 4.67 -30.60
CA PRO A 43 12.26 3.55 -30.31
C PRO A 43 11.52 2.20 -30.16
N PHE A 44 10.18 2.23 -30.12
CA PHE A 44 9.30 1.07 -30.01
C PHE A 44 8.69 0.62 -31.35
N GLY A 45 9.17 1.16 -32.49
CA GLY A 45 8.67 0.86 -33.83
C GLY A 45 7.46 1.70 -34.25
N LYS A 46 6.94 1.43 -35.44
CA LYS A 46 5.75 2.09 -35.98
C LYS A 46 4.51 1.61 -35.20
N PRO A 47 3.64 2.51 -34.74
CA PRO A 47 2.42 2.13 -34.07
C PRO A 47 1.50 1.32 -34.99
N THR A 48 0.88 0.29 -34.46
CA THR A 48 -0.16 -0.50 -35.16
C THR A 48 -1.30 0.41 -35.58
N ASP A 49 -1.77 0.25 -36.81
CA ASP A 49 -2.93 0.99 -37.31
C ASP A 49 -4.23 0.35 -36.79
N ARG A 50 -4.69 0.89 -35.67
CA ARG A 50 -5.92 0.45 -35.00
C ARG A 50 -6.49 1.62 -34.19
N ASP A 51 -7.59 2.18 -34.65
CA ASP A 51 -8.31 3.27 -34.02
C ASP A 51 -9.78 2.84 -33.73
N LEU A 52 -10.64 3.76 -33.40
CA LEU A 52 -12.01 3.55 -32.90
C LEU A 52 -12.85 2.60 -33.77
N ASP A 53 -12.78 2.74 -35.10
CA ASP A 53 -13.55 1.88 -36.00
C ASP A 53 -13.14 0.40 -35.96
N ALA A 54 -11.84 0.14 -35.78
CA ALA A 54 -11.34 -1.21 -35.58
C ALA A 54 -11.72 -1.77 -34.19
N ILE A 55 -11.77 -0.88 -33.18
CA ILE A 55 -12.18 -1.24 -31.81
C ILE A 55 -13.68 -1.56 -31.77
N ARG A 56 -14.51 -0.79 -32.46
CA ARG A 56 -15.97 -1.04 -32.56
C ARG A 56 -16.32 -2.41 -33.18
N ARG A 57 -15.46 -2.93 -34.04
CA ARG A 57 -15.63 -4.27 -34.63
C ARG A 57 -15.06 -5.43 -33.80
N ASP A 58 -14.39 -5.11 -32.69
CA ASP A 58 -13.70 -6.11 -31.87
C ASP A 58 -13.86 -5.79 -30.37
N THR A 59 -12.82 -5.42 -29.69
CA THR A 59 -12.75 -5.24 -28.23
C THR A 59 -11.88 -4.05 -27.89
N LEU A 60 -12.27 -3.24 -26.91
CA LEU A 60 -11.40 -2.24 -26.29
C LEU A 60 -10.43 -2.94 -25.33
N ARG A 61 -9.15 -2.94 -25.65
CA ARG A 61 -8.09 -3.60 -24.87
C ARG A 61 -7.36 -2.56 -24.03
N VAL A 62 -7.43 -2.72 -22.70
CA VAL A 62 -6.87 -1.77 -21.76
C VAL A 62 -5.63 -2.39 -21.10
N LEU A 63 -4.46 -1.78 -21.33
CA LEU A 63 -3.23 -2.12 -20.59
C LEU A 63 -3.36 -1.57 -19.19
N VAL A 64 -3.44 -2.46 -18.21
CA VAL A 64 -3.66 -2.09 -16.81
C VAL A 64 -2.49 -2.51 -15.93
N VAL A 65 -2.22 -1.70 -14.92
CA VAL A 65 -1.32 -2.09 -13.83
C VAL A 65 -2.12 -2.59 -12.65
N ARG A 66 -1.62 -3.62 -11.95
CA ARG A 66 -2.28 -4.09 -10.73
C ARG A 66 -2.09 -3.08 -9.60
N ASN A 67 -3.15 -2.37 -9.31
CA ASN A 67 -3.22 -1.33 -8.30
C ASN A 67 -4.69 -1.13 -7.94
N HIS A 68 -5.02 -0.90 -6.66
CA HIS A 68 -6.39 -0.74 -6.19
C HIS A 68 -7.18 0.40 -6.88
N LEU A 69 -6.49 1.45 -7.35
CA LEU A 69 -7.12 2.55 -8.10
C LEU A 69 -7.26 2.25 -9.59
N VAL A 70 -6.39 1.41 -10.14
CA VAL A 70 -6.33 1.15 -11.59
C VAL A 70 -7.08 -0.12 -11.93
N TYR A 71 -6.62 -1.26 -11.42
CA TYR A 71 -7.18 -2.56 -11.70
C TYR A 71 -6.74 -3.59 -10.67
N GLU A 72 -7.69 -4.24 -10.05
CA GLU A 72 -7.49 -5.41 -9.19
C GLU A 72 -8.34 -6.57 -9.70
N HIS A 73 -7.79 -7.75 -9.60
CA HIS A 73 -8.45 -9.00 -9.95
C HIS A 73 -8.43 -9.96 -8.77
N ALA A 74 -9.60 -10.31 -8.28
CA ALA A 74 -9.83 -11.38 -7.34
C ALA A 74 -10.78 -12.42 -8.00
N PRO A 75 -10.82 -13.67 -7.53
CA PRO A 75 -11.72 -14.68 -8.09
C PRO A 75 -13.16 -14.17 -8.19
N GLY A 76 -13.67 -14.04 -9.43
CA GLY A 76 -15.02 -13.58 -9.72
C GLY A 76 -15.26 -12.07 -9.68
N VAL A 77 -14.25 -11.25 -9.37
CA VAL A 77 -14.40 -9.79 -9.29
C VAL A 77 -13.23 -9.10 -9.98
N GLU A 78 -13.54 -8.22 -10.92
CA GLU A 78 -12.62 -7.23 -11.48
C GLU A 78 -13.04 -5.85 -11.00
N SER A 79 -12.14 -5.12 -10.40
CA SER A 79 -12.38 -3.79 -9.83
C SER A 79 -11.23 -2.84 -10.14
N GLY A 80 -11.41 -1.57 -9.86
CA GLY A 80 -10.43 -0.51 -10.08
C GLY A 80 -11.10 0.72 -10.66
N MET A 81 -10.89 1.86 -10.03
CA MET A 81 -11.55 3.11 -10.42
C MET A 81 -11.33 3.45 -11.91
N GLU A 82 -10.09 3.35 -12.39
CA GLU A 82 -9.78 3.65 -13.79
C GLU A 82 -10.39 2.62 -14.75
N TYR A 83 -10.36 1.35 -14.37
CA TYR A 83 -10.95 0.29 -15.18
C TYR A 83 -12.47 0.41 -15.26
N GLU A 84 -13.14 0.74 -14.17
CA GLU A 84 -14.59 0.96 -14.16
C GLU A 84 -14.99 2.18 -15.00
N LEU A 85 -14.19 3.25 -14.98
CA LEU A 85 -14.39 4.41 -15.84
C LEU A 85 -14.30 4.05 -17.33
N LEU A 86 -13.30 3.25 -17.71
CA LEU A 86 -13.15 2.75 -19.10
C LEU A 86 -14.22 1.70 -19.46
N LYS A 87 -14.70 0.92 -18.51
CA LYS A 87 -15.81 -0.02 -18.70
C LYS A 87 -17.12 0.70 -19.05
N ARG A 88 -17.40 1.84 -18.40
CA ARG A 88 -18.53 2.68 -18.73
C ARG A 88 -18.42 3.25 -20.14
N LEU A 89 -17.23 3.73 -20.55
CA LEU A 89 -16.97 4.16 -21.92
C LEU A 89 -17.21 3.04 -22.92
N ALA A 90 -16.67 1.84 -22.69
CA ALA A 90 -16.83 0.69 -23.57
C ALA A 90 -18.30 0.30 -23.72
N HIS A 91 -19.07 0.35 -22.63
CA HIS A 91 -20.52 0.09 -22.67
C HIS A 91 -21.26 1.06 -23.60
N GLU A 92 -20.93 2.35 -23.56
CA GLU A 92 -21.58 3.34 -24.43
C GLU A 92 -21.16 3.24 -25.89
N LEU A 93 -19.90 2.87 -26.12
CA LEU A 93 -19.43 2.55 -27.46
C LEU A 93 -20.00 1.22 -27.99
N ASN A 94 -20.75 0.50 -27.15
CA ASN A 94 -21.26 -0.85 -27.40
C ASN A 94 -20.15 -1.82 -27.85
N VAL A 95 -19.01 -1.80 -27.17
CA VAL A 95 -17.87 -2.68 -27.42
C VAL A 95 -17.51 -3.48 -26.16
N PRO A 96 -17.11 -4.74 -26.30
CA PRO A 96 -16.53 -5.48 -25.18
C PRO A 96 -15.25 -4.80 -24.68
N ILE A 97 -14.98 -4.88 -23.37
CA ILE A 97 -13.73 -4.42 -22.79
C ILE A 97 -12.91 -5.63 -22.30
N LYS A 98 -11.60 -5.54 -22.43
CA LYS A 98 -10.65 -6.54 -21.93
C LYS A 98 -9.49 -5.87 -21.22
N ALA A 99 -9.34 -6.16 -19.93
CA ALA A 99 -8.12 -5.81 -19.20
C ALA A 99 -6.95 -6.69 -19.66
N VAL A 100 -5.81 -6.07 -19.87
CA VAL A 100 -4.54 -6.72 -20.20
C VAL A 100 -3.55 -6.33 -19.10
N PRO A 101 -3.42 -7.13 -18.03
CA PRO A 101 -2.50 -6.82 -16.93
C PRO A 101 -1.05 -6.82 -17.38
N VAL A 102 -0.34 -5.74 -17.05
CA VAL A 102 1.07 -5.55 -17.38
C VAL A 102 1.89 -5.67 -16.12
N ALA A 103 2.79 -6.64 -16.09
CA ALA A 103 3.60 -6.93 -14.91
C ALA A 103 4.71 -5.90 -14.68
N ARG A 104 5.21 -5.29 -15.76
CA ARG A 104 6.34 -4.36 -15.74
C ARG A 104 5.97 -3.04 -16.41
N PRO A 105 6.21 -1.89 -15.76
CA PRO A 105 5.89 -0.57 -16.33
C PRO A 105 6.55 -0.30 -17.68
N ASP A 106 7.79 -0.72 -17.87
CA ASP A 106 8.57 -0.55 -19.10
C ASP A 106 7.94 -1.25 -20.32
N SER A 107 7.06 -2.22 -20.09
CA SER A 107 6.36 -2.94 -21.16
C SER A 107 5.10 -2.22 -21.66
N LEU A 108 4.61 -1.18 -20.96
CA LEU A 108 3.38 -0.48 -21.35
C LEU A 108 3.46 0.10 -22.77
N LEU A 109 4.51 0.86 -23.07
CA LEU A 109 4.68 1.48 -24.38
C LEU A 109 4.89 0.45 -25.51
N PRO A 110 5.82 -0.51 -25.38
CA PRO A 110 5.97 -1.56 -26.39
C PRO A 110 4.68 -2.32 -26.68
N LEU A 111 3.89 -2.65 -25.65
CA LEU A 111 2.62 -3.36 -25.81
C LEU A 111 1.56 -2.48 -26.50
N LEU A 112 1.49 -1.19 -26.13
CA LEU A 112 0.60 -0.23 -26.78
C LEU A 112 0.94 -0.08 -28.27
N GLN A 113 2.23 0.13 -28.62
CA GLN A 113 2.67 0.33 -30.00
C GLN A 113 2.41 -0.89 -30.87
N ARG A 114 2.55 -2.08 -30.33
CA ARG A 114 2.25 -3.36 -31.03
C ARG A 114 0.75 -3.68 -31.14
N GLY A 115 -0.14 -2.86 -30.57
CA GLY A 115 -1.58 -3.08 -30.61
C GLY A 115 -2.08 -4.21 -29.70
N VAL A 116 -1.30 -4.62 -28.70
CA VAL A 116 -1.74 -5.57 -27.68
C VAL A 116 -2.79 -4.91 -26.78
N GLY A 117 -2.68 -3.61 -26.55
CA GLY A 117 -3.69 -2.76 -25.94
C GLY A 117 -3.95 -1.50 -26.75
N ASP A 118 -5.07 -0.85 -26.48
CA ASP A 118 -5.53 0.37 -27.14
C ASP A 118 -5.36 1.60 -26.23
N VAL A 119 -5.50 1.39 -24.92
CA VAL A 119 -5.43 2.41 -23.87
C VAL A 119 -4.46 1.96 -22.78
N ILE A 120 -3.64 2.85 -22.26
CA ILE A 120 -2.87 2.68 -21.01
C ILE A 120 -3.69 3.28 -19.87
N SER A 121 -3.99 2.46 -18.88
CA SER A 121 -4.59 2.81 -17.58
C SER A 121 -3.62 2.38 -16.48
N ALA A 122 -2.90 3.34 -15.93
CA ALA A 122 -1.77 3.09 -15.05
C ALA A 122 -1.53 4.22 -14.03
N ASN A 123 -2.57 4.96 -13.67
CA ASN A 123 -2.44 6.19 -12.88
C ASN A 123 -1.42 7.15 -13.53
N LEU A 124 -1.52 7.32 -14.84
CA LEU A 124 -0.52 7.98 -15.68
C LEU A 124 -0.59 9.51 -15.50
N GLY A 125 0.41 10.09 -14.87
CA GLY A 125 0.56 11.55 -14.84
C GLY A 125 0.86 12.13 -16.23
N GLN A 126 0.21 13.21 -16.58
CA GLN A 126 0.34 13.85 -17.91
C GLN A 126 1.79 14.22 -18.24
N ARG A 127 2.63 14.45 -17.23
CA ARG A 127 4.07 14.79 -17.41
C ARG A 127 5.00 13.58 -17.32
N ASN A 128 4.45 12.37 -17.16
CA ASN A 128 5.25 11.16 -17.14
C ASN A 128 6.00 10.97 -18.47
N PRO A 129 7.22 10.44 -18.49
CA PRO A 129 7.97 10.16 -19.72
C PRO A 129 7.21 9.32 -20.76
N VAL A 130 6.30 8.44 -20.33
CA VAL A 130 5.42 7.66 -21.24
C VAL A 130 4.54 8.57 -22.09
N ALA A 131 4.07 9.69 -21.55
CA ALA A 131 3.21 10.63 -22.24
C ALA A 131 3.87 11.26 -23.49
N ARG A 132 5.20 11.23 -23.60
CA ARG A 132 5.91 11.71 -24.81
C ARG A 132 5.63 10.87 -26.05
N TRP A 133 5.30 9.59 -25.86
CA TRP A 133 5.13 8.61 -26.92
C TRP A 133 3.68 8.22 -27.13
N THR A 134 2.77 8.92 -26.45
CA THR A 134 1.33 8.72 -26.51
C THR A 134 0.62 10.03 -26.79
N ILE A 135 -0.61 9.96 -27.25
CA ILE A 135 -1.58 11.04 -27.09
C ILE A 135 -2.33 10.78 -25.78
N SER A 136 -2.60 11.85 -25.04
CA SER A 136 -3.27 11.78 -23.75
C SER A 136 -4.72 12.18 -23.87
N SER A 137 -5.58 11.58 -23.06
CA SER A 137 -6.95 12.07 -22.85
C SER A 137 -6.97 13.40 -22.12
N LEU A 138 -8.16 14.01 -21.99
CA LEU A 138 -8.43 15.01 -20.96
C LEU A 138 -8.14 14.39 -19.58
N PRO A 139 -7.70 15.22 -18.60
CA PRO A 139 -7.53 14.76 -17.23
C PRO A 139 -8.87 14.29 -16.63
N TYR A 140 -8.86 13.11 -16.04
CA TYR A 140 -10.03 12.61 -15.31
C TYR A 140 -9.92 12.84 -13.80
N ARG A 141 -8.71 13.12 -13.27
CA ARG A 141 -8.47 13.54 -11.89
C ARG A 141 -7.14 14.27 -11.74
N TYR A 142 -6.96 14.86 -10.55
CA TYR A 142 -5.71 15.47 -10.13
C TYR A 142 -5.22 14.79 -8.88
N VAL A 143 -3.93 14.54 -8.77
CA VAL A 143 -3.31 13.87 -7.62
C VAL A 143 -2.08 14.62 -7.15
N ALA A 144 -1.88 14.65 -5.85
CA ALA A 144 -0.75 15.30 -5.23
C ALA A 144 0.23 14.29 -4.61
N PRO A 145 1.53 14.59 -4.57
CA PRO A 145 2.51 13.71 -3.96
C PRO A 145 2.43 13.75 -2.44
N VAL A 146 2.51 12.59 -1.83
CA VAL A 146 2.55 12.33 -0.40
C VAL A 146 3.75 11.45 -0.11
N PHE A 147 4.56 11.76 0.90
CA PHE A 147 5.56 10.82 1.36
C PHE A 147 5.01 9.94 2.46
N THR A 148 5.50 8.70 2.52
CA THR A 148 5.16 7.73 3.54
C THR A 148 6.41 7.15 4.19
N THR A 149 6.32 6.92 5.50
CA THR A 149 7.37 6.30 6.32
C THR A 149 6.72 5.47 7.42
N LEU A 150 7.50 4.64 8.12
CA LEU A 150 7.02 4.03 9.36
C LEU A 150 6.73 5.10 10.40
N ARG A 151 5.66 4.92 11.18
CA ARG A 151 5.40 5.76 12.35
C ARG A 151 6.51 5.57 13.39
N PRO A 152 6.78 6.61 14.22
CA PRO A 152 7.56 6.42 15.43
C PRO A 152 6.99 5.27 16.25
N ASP A 153 7.81 4.36 16.64
CA ASP A 153 7.42 3.19 17.42
C ASP A 153 8.48 2.91 18.49
N PRO A 154 8.29 3.47 19.71
CA PRO A 154 9.23 3.27 20.80
C PRO A 154 9.43 1.80 21.17
N TYR A 155 8.41 0.97 21.00
CA TYR A 155 8.48 -0.45 21.27
C TYR A 155 9.46 -1.19 20.34
N LEU A 156 9.54 -0.78 19.08
CA LEU A 156 10.51 -1.31 18.13
C LEU A 156 11.79 -0.49 18.04
N GLY A 157 11.96 0.52 18.91
CA GLY A 157 13.10 1.43 18.87
C GLY A 157 13.12 2.33 17.64
N LEU A 158 11.99 2.49 16.96
CA LEU A 158 11.86 3.36 15.79
C LEU A 158 11.56 4.78 16.24
N ASN A 159 12.54 5.65 16.09
CA ASN A 159 12.40 7.09 16.33
C ASN A 159 12.44 7.82 14.99
N THR A 160 11.26 8.09 14.41
CA THR A 160 11.11 8.80 13.15
C THR A 160 10.59 10.21 13.43
N ASP A 161 11.35 11.23 13.07
CA ASP A 161 10.85 12.59 13.08
C ASP A 161 9.95 12.82 11.89
N LEU A 162 8.64 12.89 12.14
CA LEU A 162 7.61 13.10 11.12
C LEU A 162 7.53 14.56 10.64
N SER A 163 8.17 15.50 11.35
CA SER A 163 8.21 16.92 10.95
C SER A 163 9.22 17.18 9.84
N VAL A 164 10.18 16.27 9.67
CA VAL A 164 11.26 16.38 8.68
C VAL A 164 11.03 15.40 7.54
N ALA A 165 11.04 15.91 6.31
CA ALA A 165 11.01 15.05 5.14
C ALA A 165 12.25 14.12 5.14
N PRO A 166 12.09 12.85 4.78
CA PRO A 166 13.19 11.90 4.76
C PRO A 166 14.27 12.32 3.75
N ASP A 167 15.54 12.15 4.11
CA ASP A 167 16.68 12.46 3.23
C ASP A 167 16.64 11.66 1.92
N THR A 168 16.06 10.46 1.97
CA THR A 168 15.93 9.55 0.85
C THR A 168 14.53 8.95 0.82
N ALA A 169 13.84 9.14 -0.30
CA ALA A 169 12.55 8.49 -0.53
C ALA A 169 12.56 7.75 -1.87
N TRP A 170 11.88 6.61 -1.90
CA TRP A 170 11.77 5.80 -3.11
C TRP A 170 10.57 6.26 -3.94
N VAL A 171 10.83 6.48 -5.23
CA VAL A 171 9.80 6.82 -6.21
C VAL A 171 9.95 5.89 -7.40
N SER A 172 8.86 5.30 -7.86
CA SER A 172 8.89 4.56 -9.11
C SER A 172 9.17 5.52 -10.28
N VAL A 173 10.11 5.17 -11.16
CA VAL A 173 10.36 5.92 -12.41
C VAL A 173 9.09 6.04 -13.26
N TRP A 174 8.18 5.08 -13.12
CA TRP A 174 6.87 5.04 -13.75
C TRP A 174 5.76 5.51 -12.81
N SER A 175 6.10 6.35 -11.83
CA SER A 175 5.10 6.95 -10.96
C SER A 175 4.26 7.97 -11.74
N THR A 176 3.15 8.34 -11.14
CA THR A 176 2.30 9.44 -11.62
C THR A 176 3.08 10.74 -11.77
N PHE A 177 4.11 10.93 -10.94
CA PHE A 177 4.91 12.16 -10.85
C PHE A 177 6.17 12.08 -11.69
N ALA A 178 6.44 13.12 -12.48
CA ALA A 178 7.77 13.32 -13.02
C ALA A 178 8.72 13.84 -11.91
N PRO A 179 10.04 13.60 -12.00
CA PRO A 179 10.99 14.08 -10.99
C PRO A 179 10.88 15.56 -10.67
N ARG A 180 10.60 16.39 -11.68
CA ARG A 180 10.40 17.83 -11.55
C ARG A 180 9.15 18.24 -10.75
N ASP A 181 8.18 17.34 -10.61
CA ASP A 181 6.94 17.59 -9.85
C ASP A 181 7.13 17.29 -8.35
N LEU A 182 8.26 16.68 -7.99
CA LEU A 182 8.58 16.27 -6.64
C LEU A 182 9.56 17.28 -6.01
N ARG A 183 9.05 18.17 -5.15
CA ARG A 183 9.85 19.09 -4.34
C ARG A 183 9.60 18.76 -2.87
N PHE A 184 10.64 18.44 -2.13
CA PHE A 184 10.49 18.17 -0.70
C PHE A 184 10.16 19.46 0.07
N PRO A 185 9.22 19.41 1.03
CA PRO A 185 8.97 20.53 1.92
C PRO A 185 10.20 20.77 2.82
N GLY A 186 10.56 22.01 3.05
CA GLY A 186 11.54 22.40 4.07
C GLY A 186 12.94 22.79 3.57
N ASN A 187 13.16 22.89 2.26
CA ASN A 187 14.36 23.54 1.74
C ASN A 187 13.97 24.70 0.83
N ASP A 188 14.51 25.86 1.09
CA ASP A 188 14.33 27.19 0.49
C ASP A 188 14.37 27.26 -1.06
N GLY A 189 13.63 26.41 -1.73
CA GLY A 189 13.50 26.36 -3.19
C GLY A 189 14.71 25.77 -3.94
N LYS A 190 15.73 25.28 -3.24
CA LYS A 190 16.98 24.75 -3.83
C LYS A 190 17.27 23.29 -3.45
N ALA A 191 16.31 22.54 -2.96
CA ALA A 191 16.51 21.13 -2.69
C ALA A 191 16.73 20.38 -3.99
N ASP A 192 17.96 19.94 -4.18
CA ASP A 192 18.40 19.08 -5.25
C ASP A 192 17.72 17.71 -5.09
N LEU A 193 16.56 17.56 -5.69
CA LEU A 193 15.74 16.35 -5.61
C LEU A 193 16.53 15.11 -6.07
N GLU A 194 17.44 15.31 -7.02
CA GLU A 194 18.30 14.26 -7.56
C GLU A 194 19.23 13.67 -6.50
N LYS A 195 19.54 14.43 -5.45
CA LYS A 195 20.40 13.96 -4.34
C LYS A 195 19.64 13.27 -3.23
N ARG A 196 18.32 13.50 -3.11
CA ARG A 196 17.49 13.00 -2.00
C ARG A 196 16.52 11.91 -2.40
N THR A 197 16.26 11.72 -3.68
CA THR A 197 15.28 10.76 -4.17
C THR A 197 15.97 9.62 -4.88
N VAL A 198 15.79 8.42 -4.37
CA VAL A 198 16.23 7.20 -5.06
C VAL A 198 15.07 6.66 -5.88
N PHE A 199 15.22 6.65 -7.19
CA PHE A 199 14.24 6.02 -8.07
C PHE A 199 14.30 4.51 -7.91
N THR A 200 13.13 3.90 -7.80
CA THR A 200 13.04 2.45 -7.82
C THR A 200 13.38 1.92 -9.22
N ASP A 201 13.71 0.64 -9.27
CA ASP A 201 13.82 -0.11 -10.53
C ASP A 201 12.61 0.19 -11.44
N THR A 202 12.86 0.46 -12.72
CA THR A 202 11.85 0.65 -13.76
C THR A 202 10.89 -0.52 -13.93
N SER A 203 11.21 -1.65 -13.33
CA SER A 203 10.40 -2.88 -13.35
C SER A 203 9.27 -2.92 -12.32
N ARG A 204 9.18 -1.96 -11.38
CA ARG A 204 8.22 -2.01 -10.27
C ARG A 204 7.32 -0.77 -10.23
N PHE A 205 6.06 -1.01 -9.90
CA PHE A 205 5.08 0.06 -9.69
C PHE A 205 5.16 0.67 -8.30
N GLY A 206 4.66 1.92 -8.14
CA GLY A 206 4.78 2.71 -6.92
C GLY A 206 4.21 2.03 -5.65
N ASP A 207 3.15 1.24 -5.78
CA ASP A 207 2.55 0.52 -4.66
C ASP A 207 3.50 -0.48 -3.99
N GLN A 208 4.43 -1.06 -4.76
CA GLN A 208 5.44 -1.94 -4.19
C GLN A 208 6.38 -1.18 -3.23
N ALA A 209 6.62 0.10 -3.49
CA ALA A 209 7.41 0.94 -2.58
C ALA A 209 6.70 1.12 -1.23
N VAL A 210 5.37 1.36 -1.21
CA VAL A 210 4.59 1.45 0.04
C VAL A 210 4.66 0.15 0.83
N ILE A 211 4.48 -1.00 0.16
CA ILE A 211 4.60 -2.31 0.81
C ILE A 211 6.00 -2.48 1.43
N ASN A 212 7.05 -2.10 0.71
CA ASN A 212 8.41 -2.19 1.22
C ASN A 212 8.65 -1.26 2.44
N VAL A 213 7.99 -0.08 2.50
CA VAL A 213 8.01 0.76 3.71
C VAL A 213 7.25 0.07 4.84
N ALA A 214 6.07 -0.48 4.57
CA ALA A 214 5.25 -1.16 5.58
C ALA A 214 5.97 -2.36 6.19
N LEU A 215 6.77 -3.08 5.39
CA LEU A 215 7.61 -4.19 5.84
C LEU A 215 8.92 -3.73 6.49
N GLY A 216 9.29 -2.45 6.38
CA GLY A 216 10.53 -1.89 6.92
C GLY A 216 11.77 -2.16 6.05
N HIS A 217 11.60 -2.56 4.80
CA HIS A 217 12.71 -2.82 3.87
C HIS A 217 13.31 -1.52 3.31
N ILE A 218 12.52 -0.46 3.23
CA ILE A 218 12.97 0.89 2.85
C ILE A 218 12.41 1.92 3.84
N ARG A 219 13.10 3.05 3.99
CA ARG A 219 12.75 4.08 4.98
C ARG A 219 11.50 4.87 4.59
N ALA A 220 11.41 5.27 3.33
CA ALA A 220 10.33 6.12 2.87
C ALA A 220 10.03 5.93 1.38
N ALA A 221 8.81 6.27 0.96
CA ALA A 221 8.39 6.31 -0.43
C ALA A 221 7.52 7.54 -0.71
N ILE A 222 7.43 7.92 -1.98
CA ILE A 222 6.51 8.95 -2.45
C ILE A 222 5.45 8.27 -3.32
N VAL A 223 4.18 8.58 -3.01
CA VAL A 223 3.00 8.02 -3.68
C VAL A 223 1.96 9.11 -3.93
N SER A 224 0.91 8.80 -4.66
CA SER A 224 -0.24 9.71 -4.80
C SER A 224 -1.09 9.72 -3.52
N ASP A 225 -1.75 10.83 -3.28
CA ASP A 225 -2.72 11.00 -2.19
C ASP A 225 -3.82 9.93 -2.21
N GLY A 226 -4.36 9.57 -3.38
CA GLY A 226 -5.34 8.49 -3.49
C GLY A 226 -4.78 7.11 -3.09
N SER A 227 -3.52 6.79 -3.47
CA SER A 227 -2.86 5.57 -2.98
C SER A 227 -2.60 5.64 -1.48
N ALA A 228 -2.18 6.82 -0.97
CA ALA A 228 -1.97 7.02 0.46
C ALA A 228 -3.26 6.80 1.26
N ALA A 229 -4.41 7.30 0.78
CA ALA A 229 -5.72 7.13 1.41
C ALA A 229 -6.11 5.65 1.56
N PHE A 230 -5.87 4.86 0.54
CA PHE A 230 -6.11 3.42 0.59
C PHE A 230 -5.17 2.72 1.57
N PHE A 231 -3.85 2.94 1.42
CA PHE A 231 -2.87 2.24 2.25
C PHE A 231 -2.91 2.66 3.72
N ALA A 232 -3.37 3.87 4.03
CA ALA A 232 -3.59 4.30 5.41
C ALA A 232 -4.64 3.45 6.13
N LYS A 233 -5.59 2.87 5.41
CA LYS A 233 -6.59 1.93 5.98
C LYS A 233 -5.99 0.54 6.19
N CYS A 234 -5.08 0.12 5.29
CA CYS A 234 -4.48 -1.22 5.33
C CYS A 234 -3.29 -1.31 6.30
N PHE A 235 -2.50 -0.23 6.42
CA PHE A 235 -1.23 -0.22 7.13
C PHE A 235 -1.21 0.79 8.28
N PRO A 236 -1.69 0.44 9.48
CA PRO A 236 -1.71 1.34 10.63
C PRO A 236 -0.31 1.78 11.06
N GLN A 237 0.72 0.99 10.77
CA GLN A 237 2.12 1.29 11.07
C GLN A 237 2.72 2.39 10.17
N LEU A 238 2.02 2.83 9.11
CA LEU A 238 2.52 3.87 8.23
C LEU A 238 2.03 5.26 8.63
N TYR A 239 2.91 6.23 8.47
CA TYR A 239 2.60 7.64 8.43
C TYR A 239 2.54 8.11 6.98
N PHE A 240 1.55 8.92 6.66
CA PHE A 240 1.42 9.62 5.38
C PHE A 240 1.42 11.12 5.65
N SER A 241 2.27 11.87 4.95
CA SER A 241 2.29 13.33 5.05
C SER A 241 1.01 13.93 4.46
N ARG A 242 0.80 15.22 4.72
CA ARG A 242 -0.09 16.02 3.86
C ARG A 242 0.52 16.12 2.46
N PRO A 243 -0.31 16.32 1.42
CA PRO A 243 0.19 16.68 0.09
C PRO A 243 1.15 17.86 0.18
N TYR A 244 2.33 17.75 -0.43
CA TYR A 244 3.39 18.74 -0.26
C TYR A 244 3.81 19.45 -1.56
N ALA A 245 3.20 19.10 -2.70
CA ALA A 245 3.40 19.78 -3.97
C ALA A 245 2.08 19.94 -4.74
N GLN A 246 2.14 20.70 -5.83
CA GLN A 246 0.96 20.96 -6.65
C GLN A 246 0.41 19.67 -7.28
N PRO A 247 -0.91 19.53 -7.35
CA PRO A 247 -1.53 18.39 -7.99
C PRO A 247 -1.13 18.23 -9.46
N VAL A 248 -0.96 17.01 -9.89
CA VAL A 248 -0.61 16.65 -11.28
C VAL A 248 -1.84 16.01 -11.94
N PRO A 249 -2.18 16.41 -13.18
CA PRO A 249 -3.27 15.80 -13.91
C PRO A 249 -2.95 14.35 -14.29
N VAL A 250 -3.93 13.46 -14.11
CA VAL A 250 -3.86 12.05 -14.48
C VAL A 250 -4.72 11.80 -15.71
N VAL A 251 -4.18 11.06 -16.67
CA VAL A 251 -4.71 10.89 -18.01
C VAL A 251 -4.62 9.43 -18.48
N PHE A 252 -5.42 9.06 -19.45
CA PHE A 252 -5.21 7.83 -20.22
C PHE A 252 -4.25 8.07 -21.39
N GLY A 253 -3.41 7.08 -21.69
CA GLY A 253 -2.46 7.15 -22.81
C GLY A 253 -2.91 6.27 -23.98
N MET A 254 -2.84 6.79 -25.21
CA MET A 254 -3.20 6.07 -26.43
C MET A 254 -2.09 6.20 -27.49
N ARG A 255 -2.14 5.36 -28.53
CA ARG A 255 -1.22 5.50 -29.66
C ARG A 255 -1.40 6.85 -30.35
N THR A 256 -0.33 7.42 -30.87
CA THR A 256 -0.33 8.74 -31.51
C THR A 256 -1.20 8.82 -32.77
N ASN A 257 -1.53 7.67 -33.37
CA ASN A 257 -2.43 7.55 -34.52
C ASN A 257 -3.87 7.14 -34.14
N ALA A 258 -4.20 6.99 -32.84
CA ALA A 258 -5.56 6.63 -32.38
C ALA A 258 -6.34 7.89 -31.94
N ARG A 259 -6.57 8.82 -32.90
CA ARG A 259 -7.17 10.12 -32.60
C ARG A 259 -8.68 10.07 -32.41
N ASP A 260 -9.36 9.15 -33.09
CA ASP A 260 -10.80 9.01 -32.94
C ASP A 260 -11.16 8.34 -31.61
N LEU A 261 -10.35 7.39 -31.16
CA LEU A 261 -10.45 6.84 -29.81
C LEU A 261 -10.20 7.93 -28.75
N GLN A 262 -9.16 8.78 -28.92
CA GLN A 262 -8.92 9.89 -28.02
C GLN A 262 -10.12 10.81 -27.93
N ARG A 263 -10.70 11.20 -29.07
CA ARG A 263 -11.86 12.09 -29.13
C ARG A 263 -13.05 11.48 -28.39
N ALA A 264 -13.33 10.19 -28.62
CA ALA A 264 -14.41 9.50 -27.92
C ALA A 264 -14.25 9.44 -26.41
N ILE A 265 -13.01 9.22 -25.94
CA ILE A 265 -12.69 9.28 -24.50
C ILE A 265 -12.87 10.71 -23.95
N ASP A 266 -12.38 11.71 -24.67
CA ASP A 266 -12.42 13.11 -24.25
C ASP A 266 -13.86 13.65 -24.20
N GLU A 267 -14.69 13.33 -25.20
CA GLU A 267 -16.11 13.66 -25.21
C GLU A 267 -16.82 13.10 -23.99
N ARG A 268 -16.47 11.86 -23.62
CA ARG A 268 -17.03 11.21 -22.44
C ARG A 268 -16.57 11.86 -21.14
N LEU A 269 -15.28 12.11 -20.99
CA LEU A 269 -14.74 12.76 -19.80
C LEU A 269 -15.24 14.21 -19.64
N ALA A 270 -15.64 14.85 -20.72
CA ALA A 270 -16.24 16.18 -20.70
C ALA A 270 -17.72 16.20 -20.30
N ASP A 271 -18.44 15.07 -20.45
CA ASP A 271 -19.87 14.97 -20.15
C ASP A 271 -20.16 15.27 -18.67
N PRO A 272 -21.07 16.20 -18.34
CA PRO A 272 -21.42 16.50 -16.96
C PRO A 272 -21.92 15.31 -16.15
N LYS A 273 -22.71 14.42 -16.76
CA LYS A 273 -23.22 13.19 -16.10
C LYS A 273 -22.09 12.24 -15.74
N GLU A 274 -21.09 12.15 -16.61
CA GLU A 274 -19.94 11.29 -16.32
C GLU A 274 -19.05 11.88 -15.23
N LYS A 275 -18.91 13.20 -15.17
CA LYS A 275 -18.19 13.88 -14.06
C LYS A 275 -18.86 13.60 -12.71
N GLU A 276 -20.17 13.59 -12.64
CA GLU A 276 -20.92 13.23 -11.43
C GLU A 276 -20.71 11.77 -11.06
N ALA A 277 -20.86 10.85 -12.02
CA ALA A 277 -20.61 9.43 -11.81
C ALA A 277 -19.15 9.14 -11.40
N MET A 278 -18.20 9.87 -11.96
CA MET A 278 -16.78 9.77 -11.61
C MET A 278 -16.52 10.29 -10.19
N ALA A 279 -17.20 11.36 -9.75
CA ALA A 279 -17.11 11.84 -8.36
C ALA A 279 -17.61 10.79 -7.36
N LEU A 280 -18.74 10.12 -7.66
CA LEU A 280 -19.25 9.01 -6.85
C LEU A 280 -18.28 7.82 -6.82
N LEU A 281 -17.72 7.48 -7.97
CA LEU A 281 -16.73 6.40 -8.08
C LEU A 281 -15.47 6.72 -7.25
N MET A 282 -14.94 7.94 -7.34
CA MET A 282 -13.81 8.40 -6.53
C MET A 282 -14.11 8.32 -5.02
N SER A 283 -15.31 8.72 -4.60
CA SER A 283 -15.74 8.61 -3.21
C SER A 283 -15.77 7.16 -2.74
N ALA A 284 -16.28 6.23 -3.56
CA ALA A 284 -16.33 4.81 -3.25
C ALA A 284 -14.94 4.19 -3.06
N TYR A 285 -13.95 4.62 -3.84
CA TYR A 285 -12.56 4.18 -3.68
C TYR A 285 -11.80 4.87 -2.56
N GLY A 286 -12.39 5.89 -1.93
CA GLY A 286 -11.86 6.60 -0.77
C GLY A 286 -10.60 7.40 -1.10
N THR A 287 -10.75 8.71 -1.26
CA THR A 287 -9.64 9.60 -1.64
C THR A 287 -9.04 10.36 -0.46
N GLU A 288 -9.65 10.27 0.72
CA GLU A 288 -9.19 10.97 1.92
C GLU A 288 -8.31 10.08 2.79
N ILE A 289 -7.15 10.61 3.16
CA ILE A 289 -6.26 9.96 4.13
C ILE A 289 -6.92 10.11 5.50
N PRO A 290 -7.30 8.99 6.17
CA PRO A 290 -7.93 9.11 7.49
C PRO A 290 -6.94 9.74 8.47
N GLU A 291 -7.40 10.74 9.21
CA GLU A 291 -6.66 11.26 10.36
C GLU A 291 -6.62 10.17 11.44
N ARG A 292 -5.58 9.39 11.45
CA ARG A 292 -5.33 8.45 12.54
C ARG A 292 -4.53 9.17 13.63
N GLY A 293 -5.03 9.13 14.83
CA GLY A 293 -4.28 9.46 16.04
C GLY A 293 -2.93 8.74 16.09
N ALA A 294 -2.10 9.06 17.04
CA ALA A 294 -0.87 8.32 17.29
C ALA A 294 -1.21 6.82 17.39
N MET A 295 -0.34 5.96 16.82
CA MET A 295 -0.45 4.52 17.10
C MET A 295 -0.48 4.33 18.62
N PRO A 296 -1.27 3.35 19.12
CA PRO A 296 -1.14 2.97 20.51
C PRO A 296 0.34 2.71 20.77
N SER A 297 1.01 3.65 21.44
CA SER A 297 2.40 3.46 21.81
C SER A 297 2.40 2.60 23.07
N VAL A 298 3.09 1.49 23.02
CA VAL A 298 3.54 0.85 24.24
C VAL A 298 4.77 1.64 24.74
N PRO A 299 4.82 2.10 25.97
CA PRO A 299 4.01 1.72 27.08
C PRO A 299 2.70 2.49 27.17
N CYS A 300 1.67 1.81 27.60
CA CYS A 300 0.34 2.33 27.90
C CYS A 300 0.30 3.21 29.15
N ALA A 301 1.32 4.01 29.34
CA ALA A 301 1.37 4.94 30.45
C ALA A 301 0.27 5.98 30.27
N GLY A 302 -0.84 5.83 30.96
CA GLY A 302 -1.83 6.86 31.18
C GLY A 302 -3.21 6.69 30.54
N THR A 303 -3.46 5.67 29.71
CA THR A 303 -4.77 5.51 29.03
C THR A 303 -5.51 4.20 29.33
N THR A 304 -4.93 3.32 30.14
CA THR A 304 -5.66 2.14 30.58
C THR A 304 -6.65 2.57 31.66
N PRO A 305 -7.97 2.38 31.47
CA PRO A 305 -8.91 2.63 32.53
C PRO A 305 -8.47 1.84 33.76
N ALA A 306 -8.50 2.47 34.94
CA ALA A 306 -8.38 1.72 36.18
C ALA A 306 -9.39 0.59 36.13
N LEU A 307 -9.02 -0.60 36.61
CA LEU A 307 -9.98 -1.68 36.75
C LEU A 307 -11.17 -1.11 37.53
N PRO A 308 -12.42 -1.27 37.04
CA PRO A 308 -13.57 -0.84 37.78
C PRO A 308 -13.47 -1.38 39.23
N PRO A 309 -13.74 -0.56 40.23
CA PRO A 309 -13.54 -0.93 41.65
C PRO A 309 -14.32 -2.17 42.06
N ASP A 310 -15.35 -2.54 41.30
CA ASP A 310 -16.23 -3.67 41.54
C ASP A 310 -15.78 -4.98 40.89
N ILE A 311 -14.69 -4.96 40.11
CA ILE A 311 -14.09 -6.20 39.59
C ILE A 311 -13.41 -6.92 40.75
N ARG A 312 -14.15 -7.80 41.42
CA ARG A 312 -13.54 -8.78 42.31
C ARG A 312 -12.66 -9.69 41.44
N MET A 313 -11.37 -9.71 41.77
CA MET A 313 -10.42 -10.62 41.12
C MET A 313 -10.97 -12.03 41.23
N PRO A 314 -11.36 -12.72 40.15
CA PRO A 314 -11.76 -14.09 40.21
C PRO A 314 -10.62 -14.94 40.74
N THR A 315 -10.95 -16.04 41.39
CA THR A 315 -9.98 -17.04 41.80
C THR A 315 -9.14 -17.41 40.59
N PRO A 316 -7.78 -17.42 40.69
CA PRO A 316 -6.97 -17.73 39.52
C PRO A 316 -7.44 -19.04 38.89
N PRO A 317 -7.59 -19.08 37.55
CA PRO A 317 -8.02 -20.29 36.86
C PRO A 317 -7.05 -21.42 37.21
N ARG A 318 -7.57 -22.61 37.40
CA ARG A 318 -6.81 -23.81 37.80
C ARG A 318 -5.77 -24.23 36.76
N GLU A 319 -5.84 -23.69 35.56
CA GLU A 319 -4.97 -23.98 34.41
C GLU A 319 -4.10 -22.74 34.12
N GLY A 320 -2.99 -22.60 34.76
CA GLY A 320 -1.73 -21.91 34.40
C GLY A 320 -1.70 -20.58 33.64
N HIS A 321 -2.84 -19.98 33.26
CA HIS A 321 -2.87 -18.71 32.55
C HIS A 321 -2.81 -17.53 33.52
N ASP A 322 -2.00 -16.52 33.11
CA ASP A 322 -1.91 -15.27 33.85
C ASP A 322 -3.27 -14.55 33.82
N TRP A 323 -3.82 -14.29 35.01
CA TRP A 323 -5.09 -13.59 35.18
C TRP A 323 -5.13 -12.25 34.46
N GLY A 324 -4.00 -11.52 34.38
CA GLY A 324 -3.89 -10.24 33.68
C GLY A 324 -4.19 -10.39 32.17
N LEU A 325 -3.76 -11.50 31.57
CA LEU A 325 -4.06 -11.80 30.18
C LEU A 325 -5.55 -12.05 29.97
N LEU A 326 -6.17 -12.85 30.83
CA LEU A 326 -7.60 -13.15 30.75
C LEU A 326 -8.46 -11.89 30.92
N ALA A 327 -8.10 -11.03 31.88
CA ALA A 327 -8.77 -9.76 32.08
C ALA A 327 -8.63 -8.84 30.85
N ALA A 328 -7.44 -8.77 30.25
CA ALA A 328 -7.21 -7.97 29.04
C ALA A 328 -8.03 -8.48 27.86
N VAL A 329 -8.14 -9.81 27.67
CA VAL A 329 -8.92 -10.45 26.60
C VAL A 329 -10.43 -10.18 26.78
N VAL A 330 -10.97 -10.38 27.97
CA VAL A 330 -12.41 -10.18 28.24
C VAL A 330 -12.80 -8.72 28.04
N LEU A 331 -11.98 -7.77 28.52
CA LEU A 331 -12.23 -6.33 28.30
C LEU A 331 -12.13 -5.93 26.82
N GLN A 332 -11.38 -6.66 26.00
CA GLN A 332 -11.31 -6.43 24.56
C GLN A 332 -12.58 -6.93 23.87
N ASP A 333 -13.08 -8.12 24.26
CA ASP A 333 -14.31 -8.74 23.72
C ASP A 333 -15.52 -7.83 23.89
N GLU A 334 -15.69 -7.26 25.06
CA GLU A 334 -16.81 -6.35 25.35
C GLU A 334 -16.79 -5.07 24.52
N ARG A 335 -15.61 -4.55 24.22
CA ARG A 335 -15.48 -3.41 23.30
C ARG A 335 -15.83 -3.78 21.86
N MET A 336 -15.56 -5.01 21.44
CA MET A 336 -15.92 -5.48 20.10
C MET A 336 -17.44 -5.69 19.98
N ASP A 337 -18.10 -6.23 21.01
CA ASP A 337 -19.55 -6.39 21.01
C ASP A 337 -20.30 -5.06 20.95
N THR A 338 -19.81 -4.01 21.63
CA THR A 338 -20.42 -2.67 21.57
C THR A 338 -20.22 -1.96 20.24
N THR A 339 -19.15 -2.26 19.50
CA THR A 339 -18.91 -1.67 18.16
C THR A 339 -19.69 -2.38 17.05
N LEU A 340 -20.06 -3.64 17.22
CA LEU A 340 -20.85 -4.39 16.24
C LEU A 340 -22.35 -4.13 16.34
N THR A 341 -22.85 -3.64 17.48
CA THR A 341 -24.27 -3.32 17.69
C THR A 341 -24.66 -1.89 17.31
N SER A 342 -23.70 -1.01 17.00
CA SER A 342 -23.95 0.39 16.63
C SER A 342 -24.19 0.59 15.13
N THR A 343 -25.02 -0.24 14.50
CA THR A 343 -25.58 0.05 13.17
C THR A 343 -26.96 0.68 13.35
N GLY A 344 -27.00 2.01 13.39
CA GLY A 344 -28.22 2.79 13.22
C GLY A 344 -28.92 3.22 14.52
N ASP A 345 -29.06 4.52 14.69
CA ASP A 345 -30.01 5.27 15.55
C ASP A 345 -29.84 5.32 17.08
N ASP A 346 -28.78 4.82 17.68
CA ASP A 346 -28.57 4.97 19.14
C ASP A 346 -27.30 5.77 19.48
N GLN A 347 -27.17 7.00 18.97
CA GLN A 347 -26.11 7.93 19.42
C GLN A 347 -26.34 8.48 20.86
N ASP A 348 -27.46 8.16 21.51
CA ASP A 348 -27.82 8.67 22.85
C ASP A 348 -27.75 7.66 24.00
N ARG A 349 -27.34 6.41 23.75
CA ARG A 349 -26.95 5.54 24.86
C ARG A 349 -25.49 5.77 25.23
N ALA A 350 -25.24 6.89 25.88
CA ALA A 350 -24.09 7.02 26.75
C ALA A 350 -24.03 5.76 27.63
N LEU A 351 -22.90 5.08 27.59
CA LEU A 351 -22.58 3.95 28.48
C LEU A 351 -23.04 4.31 29.89
N ASP A 352 -24.10 3.67 30.38
CA ASP A 352 -24.52 3.78 31.77
C ASP A 352 -23.32 3.35 32.63
N PRO A 353 -22.70 4.28 33.39
CA PRO A 353 -21.53 3.94 34.21
C PRO A 353 -21.81 2.94 35.30
N GLY A 354 -23.07 2.47 35.46
CA GLY A 354 -23.51 1.51 36.44
C GLY A 354 -23.47 0.05 35.99
N ILE A 355 -23.25 -0.28 34.70
CA ILE A 355 -23.16 -1.67 34.25
C ILE A 355 -21.67 -2.00 34.06
N ALA A 356 -20.95 -2.20 35.16
CA ALA A 356 -19.67 -2.87 35.12
C ALA A 356 -19.87 -4.29 34.55
N PRO A 357 -19.07 -4.71 33.53
CA PRO A 357 -19.19 -6.04 32.97
C PRO A 357 -18.98 -7.08 34.08
N ARG A 358 -19.98 -7.87 34.35
CA ARG A 358 -19.84 -9.00 35.26
C ARG A 358 -18.96 -10.04 34.59
N MET A 359 -17.70 -10.11 34.99
CA MET A 359 -16.82 -11.22 34.61
C MET A 359 -17.39 -12.52 35.23
N ASP A 360 -18.13 -13.28 34.40
CA ASP A 360 -18.60 -14.59 34.76
C ASP A 360 -17.43 -15.58 34.80
N GLN A 361 -17.27 -16.32 35.88
CA GLN A 361 -16.22 -17.32 36.07
C GLN A 361 -16.22 -18.37 34.96
N ALA A 362 -17.40 -18.79 34.48
CA ALA A 362 -17.54 -19.76 33.40
C ALA A 362 -16.97 -19.23 32.07
N ARG A 363 -17.16 -17.95 31.78
CA ARG A 363 -16.60 -17.27 30.58
C ARG A 363 -15.07 -17.19 30.70
N LEU A 364 -14.55 -16.84 31.86
CA LEU A 364 -13.11 -16.81 32.13
C LEU A 364 -12.47 -18.19 31.95
N ASP A 365 -13.06 -19.24 32.50
CA ASP A 365 -12.55 -20.61 32.37
C ASP A 365 -12.61 -21.12 30.93
N THR A 366 -13.64 -20.73 30.18
CA THR A 366 -13.74 -21.07 28.74
C THR A 366 -12.69 -20.35 27.92
N THR A 367 -12.51 -19.05 28.16
CA THR A 367 -11.48 -18.25 27.49
C THR A 367 -10.07 -18.76 27.83
N ALA A 368 -9.82 -19.11 29.10
CA ALA A 368 -8.54 -19.66 29.52
C ALA A 368 -8.19 -20.97 28.79
N ARG A 369 -9.16 -21.90 28.71
CA ARG A 369 -8.98 -23.17 27.97
C ARG A 369 -8.70 -22.90 26.46
N PHE A 370 -9.46 -22.03 25.87
CA PHE A 370 -9.28 -21.68 24.45
C PHE A 370 -7.90 -21.06 24.15
N LEU A 371 -7.43 -20.14 25.01
CA LEU A 371 -6.09 -19.58 24.88
C LEU A 371 -5.00 -20.62 25.11
N ALA A 372 -5.20 -21.58 26.04
CA ALA A 372 -4.28 -22.69 26.28
C ALA A 372 -4.15 -23.60 25.05
N ASP A 373 -5.28 -23.91 24.43
CA ASP A 373 -5.30 -24.72 23.21
C ASP A 373 -4.57 -24.03 22.05
N ILE A 374 -4.73 -22.72 21.93
CA ILE A 374 -3.99 -21.92 20.94
C ILE A 374 -2.49 -21.93 21.28
N ASP A 375 -2.10 -21.66 22.55
CA ASP A 375 -0.69 -21.65 22.97
C ASP A 375 -0.01 -23.01 22.68
N ALA A 376 -0.69 -24.10 23.01
CA ALA A 376 -0.15 -25.44 22.77
C ALA A 376 0.17 -25.68 21.29
N ARG A 377 -0.66 -25.18 20.37
CA ARG A 377 -0.45 -25.32 18.93
C ARG A 377 0.73 -24.49 18.40
N TRP A 378 0.99 -23.32 18.99
CA TRP A 378 2.09 -22.46 18.58
C TRP A 378 3.42 -22.76 19.28
N ARG A 379 3.44 -23.62 20.30
CA ARG A 379 4.61 -23.86 21.18
C ARG A 379 5.83 -24.38 20.44
N SER A 380 5.65 -25.30 19.49
CA SER A 380 6.76 -25.83 18.68
C SER A 380 7.27 -24.82 17.66
N ASP A 381 6.37 -24.03 17.08
CA ASP A 381 6.67 -23.10 15.99
C ASP A 381 7.27 -21.80 16.48
N VAL A 382 6.83 -21.34 17.66
CA VAL A 382 7.26 -20.10 18.31
C VAL A 382 7.71 -20.42 19.75
N PRO A 383 8.99 -20.84 19.93
CA PRO A 383 9.50 -21.25 21.24
C PRO A 383 9.55 -20.11 22.27
N ASP A 384 9.83 -18.87 21.83
CA ASP A 384 9.86 -17.69 22.67
C ASP A 384 8.46 -17.40 23.25
N PRO A 385 8.28 -17.45 24.59
CA PRO A 385 6.97 -17.29 25.22
C PRO A 385 6.41 -15.87 25.06
N ASP A 386 7.24 -14.84 25.03
CA ASP A 386 6.78 -13.46 24.87
C ASP A 386 6.29 -13.22 23.44
N GLN A 387 7.01 -13.72 22.43
CA GLN A 387 6.55 -13.67 21.04
C GLN A 387 5.30 -14.55 20.88
N ARG A 388 5.30 -15.77 21.42
CA ARG A 388 4.17 -16.70 21.31
C ARG A 388 2.88 -16.13 21.89
N LEU A 389 2.93 -15.39 22.99
CA LEU A 389 1.79 -14.68 23.54
C LEU A 389 1.09 -13.83 22.47
N ARG A 390 1.85 -13.08 21.66
CA ARG A 390 1.30 -12.24 20.60
C ARG A 390 0.64 -13.06 19.49
N PHE A 391 1.21 -14.22 19.15
CA PHE A 391 0.58 -15.17 18.22
C PHE A 391 -0.72 -15.73 18.76
N VAL A 392 -0.77 -16.02 20.07
CA VAL A 392 -1.98 -16.50 20.74
C VAL A 392 -3.09 -15.45 20.67
N VAL A 393 -2.77 -14.21 21.01
CA VAL A 393 -3.72 -13.09 20.94
C VAL A 393 -4.18 -12.83 19.52
N ALA A 394 -3.26 -12.85 18.56
CA ALA A 394 -3.59 -12.67 17.14
C ALA A 394 -4.49 -13.79 16.62
N ALA A 395 -4.20 -15.04 17.01
CA ALA A 395 -5.00 -16.19 16.61
C ALA A 395 -6.38 -16.20 17.27
N TRP A 396 -6.48 -15.69 18.50
CA TRP A 396 -7.76 -15.47 19.16
C TRP A 396 -8.59 -14.41 18.42
N HIS A 397 -7.98 -13.29 17.99
CA HIS A 397 -8.67 -12.18 17.33
C HIS A 397 -9.02 -12.49 15.86
N ALA A 398 -8.07 -12.97 15.07
CA ALA A 398 -8.22 -13.14 13.61
C ALA A 398 -8.45 -14.59 13.17
N GLY A 399 -8.28 -15.54 14.06
CA GLY A 399 -8.26 -16.97 13.73
C GLY A 399 -6.87 -17.48 13.38
N GLN A 400 -6.61 -18.73 13.75
CA GLN A 400 -5.29 -19.39 13.56
C GLN A 400 -4.87 -19.49 12.11
N GLY A 401 -5.85 -19.66 11.22
CA GLY A 401 -5.61 -19.77 9.78
C GLY A 401 -4.96 -18.51 9.20
N HIS A 402 -5.51 -17.34 9.51
CA HIS A 402 -4.96 -16.06 9.04
C HIS A 402 -3.59 -15.75 9.64
N VAL A 403 -3.34 -16.15 10.89
CA VAL A 403 -2.00 -16.03 11.50
C VAL A 403 -1.00 -16.97 10.80
N GLY A 404 -1.43 -18.18 10.42
CA GLY A 404 -0.64 -19.11 9.61
C GLY A 404 -0.31 -18.54 8.24
N ASP A 405 -1.28 -17.92 7.57
CA ASP A 405 -1.10 -17.23 6.29
C ASP A 405 -0.14 -16.03 6.41
N ALA A 406 -0.27 -15.23 7.48
CA ALA A 406 0.63 -14.12 7.76
C ALA A 406 2.09 -14.60 7.99
N ARG A 407 2.29 -15.73 8.66
CA ARG A 407 3.61 -16.36 8.82
C ARG A 407 4.20 -16.80 7.47
N ALA A 408 3.39 -17.40 6.60
CA ALA A 408 3.82 -17.80 5.26
C ALA A 408 4.25 -16.57 4.43
N LEU A 409 3.49 -15.49 4.49
CA LEU A 409 3.85 -14.23 3.84
C LEU A 409 5.11 -13.61 4.47
N ALA A 410 5.26 -13.64 5.80
CA ALA A 410 6.46 -13.15 6.47
C ALA A 410 7.72 -13.83 5.90
N GLY A 411 7.73 -15.15 5.82
CA GLY A 411 8.84 -15.90 5.21
C GLY A 411 9.09 -15.52 3.75
N LYS A 412 8.04 -15.35 2.96
CA LYS A 412 8.14 -14.93 1.56
C LYS A 412 8.74 -13.54 1.38
N PHE A 413 8.47 -12.63 2.31
CA PHE A 413 8.98 -11.26 2.30
C PHE A 413 10.24 -11.06 3.14
N ASN A 414 11.00 -12.13 3.45
CA ASN A 414 12.24 -12.11 4.21
C ASN A 414 12.09 -11.53 5.63
N LEU A 415 10.94 -11.74 6.25
CA LEU A 415 10.69 -11.47 7.66
C LEU A 415 10.76 -12.78 8.46
N ASP A 416 11.06 -12.68 9.77
CA ASP A 416 11.10 -13.86 10.62
C ASP A 416 9.68 -14.37 10.94
N PRO A 417 9.29 -15.59 10.48
CA PRO A 417 7.96 -16.14 10.73
C PRO A 417 7.73 -16.61 12.17
N ARG A 418 8.76 -16.60 13.02
CA ARG A 418 8.71 -16.95 14.45
C ARG A 418 8.62 -15.75 15.36
N ARG A 419 8.75 -14.55 14.81
CA ARG A 419 8.71 -13.30 15.55
C ARG A 419 7.49 -12.48 15.13
N TRP A 420 6.68 -12.09 16.12
CA TRP A 420 5.53 -11.22 15.88
C TRP A 420 5.96 -9.78 15.66
N ASP A 421 6.63 -9.20 16.67
CA ASP A 421 6.98 -7.78 16.69
C ASP A 421 7.89 -7.38 15.54
N GLY A 422 7.42 -6.47 14.70
CA GLY A 422 8.13 -5.99 13.52
C GLY A 422 8.15 -6.94 12.33
N HIS A 423 7.65 -8.17 12.46
CA HIS A 423 7.70 -9.22 11.45
C HIS A 423 6.31 -9.73 11.06
N VAL A 424 5.73 -10.70 11.76
CA VAL A 424 4.43 -11.27 11.39
C VAL A 424 3.30 -10.26 11.57
N GLU A 425 3.41 -9.34 12.53
CA GLU A 425 2.46 -8.23 12.68
C GLU A 425 2.39 -7.31 11.46
N ARG A 426 3.50 -7.14 10.74
CA ARG A 426 3.51 -6.39 9.47
C ARG A 426 2.97 -7.24 8.33
N ALA A 427 3.28 -8.52 8.31
CA ALA A 427 2.82 -9.43 7.28
C ALA A 427 1.29 -9.64 7.31
N ILE A 428 0.67 -9.66 8.50
CA ILE A 428 -0.79 -9.83 8.61
C ILE A 428 -1.55 -8.68 7.96
N THR A 429 -0.99 -7.46 7.98
CA THR A 429 -1.61 -6.31 7.31
C THR A 429 -1.66 -6.45 5.79
N LEU A 430 -0.76 -7.26 5.20
CA LEU A 430 -0.75 -7.54 3.77
C LEU A 430 -1.95 -8.38 3.32
N LEU A 431 -2.58 -9.16 4.23
CA LEU A 431 -3.75 -9.97 3.91
C LEU A 431 -5.00 -9.14 3.55
N ALA A 432 -4.96 -7.82 3.71
CA ALA A 432 -5.96 -6.90 3.18
C ALA A 432 -5.79 -6.62 1.67
N LEU A 433 -4.66 -6.99 1.08
CA LEU A 433 -4.36 -6.70 -0.33
C LEU A 433 -4.68 -7.89 -1.24
N PRO A 434 -5.46 -7.71 -2.32
CA PRO A 434 -5.84 -8.80 -3.24
C PRO A 434 -4.67 -9.64 -3.74
N ARG A 435 -3.55 -8.98 -4.09
CA ARG A 435 -2.33 -9.66 -4.54
C ARG A 435 -1.64 -10.51 -3.47
N CYS A 436 -1.93 -10.26 -2.18
CA CYS A 436 -1.35 -11.00 -1.07
C CYS A 436 -2.29 -12.10 -0.58
N PHE A 437 -3.58 -11.81 -0.38
CA PHE A 437 -4.51 -12.86 0.02
C PHE A 437 -4.82 -13.86 -1.14
N GLY A 438 -4.62 -13.47 -2.40
CA GLY A 438 -4.68 -14.36 -3.56
C GLY A 438 -3.38 -15.10 -3.85
N ASP A 439 -2.35 -14.97 -3.02
CA ASP A 439 -1.09 -15.68 -3.17
C ASP A 439 -1.26 -17.18 -2.87
N PRO A 440 -0.65 -18.10 -3.63
CA PRO A 440 -0.75 -19.55 -3.39
C PRO A 440 -0.30 -20.01 -1.99
N ALA A 441 0.53 -19.24 -1.30
CA ALA A 441 0.95 -19.51 0.06
C ALA A 441 -0.13 -19.19 1.11
N VAL A 442 -1.16 -18.41 0.74
CA VAL A 442 -2.28 -18.02 1.59
C VAL A 442 -3.46 -18.97 1.36
N LYS A 443 -3.96 -19.57 2.43
CA LYS A 443 -5.00 -20.61 2.35
C LYS A 443 -6.38 -20.12 2.80
N HIS A 444 -6.42 -19.09 3.65
CA HIS A 444 -7.64 -18.61 4.29
C HIS A 444 -8.14 -17.29 3.71
N GLY A 445 -7.38 -16.69 2.78
CA GLY A 445 -7.80 -15.54 1.99
C GLY A 445 -7.73 -14.20 2.74
N TYR A 446 -8.71 -13.32 2.48
CA TYR A 446 -8.76 -11.97 3.01
C TYR A 446 -8.85 -11.92 4.53
N CYS A 447 -8.06 -11.02 5.14
CA CYS A 447 -8.13 -10.69 6.56
C CYS A 447 -8.04 -9.18 6.78
N ARG A 448 -8.77 -8.65 7.76
CA ARG A 448 -8.62 -7.28 8.26
C ARG A 448 -7.36 -7.17 9.13
N GLY A 449 -6.21 -7.37 8.52
CA GLY A 449 -4.93 -7.43 9.22
C GLY A 449 -4.59 -6.17 10.01
N ALA A 450 -5.07 -5.00 9.60
CA ALA A 450 -4.91 -3.74 10.33
C ALA A 450 -5.58 -3.79 11.71
N ASP A 451 -6.78 -4.35 11.78
CA ASP A 451 -7.52 -4.48 13.04
C ASP A 451 -6.80 -5.44 13.99
N THR A 452 -6.30 -6.56 13.46
CA THR A 452 -5.50 -7.52 14.24
C THR A 452 -4.20 -6.91 14.74
N PHE A 453 -3.50 -6.15 13.89
CA PHE A 453 -2.27 -5.44 14.27
C PHE A 453 -2.51 -4.51 15.47
N ILE A 454 -3.60 -3.74 15.45
CA ILE A 454 -3.96 -2.81 16.53
C ILE A 454 -4.40 -3.60 17.77
N ALA A 455 -5.30 -4.59 17.60
CA ALA A 455 -5.85 -5.36 18.70
C ALA A 455 -4.79 -6.09 19.53
N VAL A 456 -3.81 -6.71 18.87
CA VAL A 456 -2.69 -7.39 19.55
C VAL A 456 -1.89 -6.42 20.39
N ARG A 457 -1.55 -5.26 19.85
CA ARG A 457 -0.78 -4.24 20.59
C ARG A 457 -1.54 -3.69 21.79
N ASP A 458 -2.81 -3.36 21.61
CA ASP A 458 -3.68 -2.87 22.67
C ASP A 458 -3.83 -3.90 23.80
N LEU A 459 -4.03 -5.17 23.44
CA LEU A 459 -4.23 -6.23 24.42
C LEU A 459 -2.94 -6.53 25.19
N VAL A 460 -1.82 -6.69 24.49
CA VAL A 460 -0.53 -6.92 25.13
C VAL A 460 -0.17 -5.76 26.06
N CYS A 461 -0.44 -4.54 25.65
CA CYS A 461 -0.25 -3.36 26.46
C CYS A 461 -1.06 -3.39 27.77
N ARG A 462 -2.34 -3.72 27.70
CA ARG A 462 -3.18 -3.87 28.90
C ARG A 462 -2.69 -4.99 29.80
N TYR A 463 -2.30 -6.10 29.20
CA TYR A 463 -1.74 -7.22 29.95
C TYR A 463 -0.48 -6.81 30.72
N GLU A 464 0.46 -6.11 30.07
CA GLU A 464 1.68 -5.63 30.74
C GLU A 464 1.37 -4.64 31.88
N HIS A 465 0.36 -3.77 31.69
CA HIS A 465 -0.11 -2.87 32.73
C HIS A 465 -0.68 -3.64 33.94
N PHE A 466 -1.55 -4.62 33.71
CA PHE A 466 -2.10 -5.45 34.79
C PHE A 466 -1.02 -6.26 35.50
N ARG A 467 -0.02 -6.73 34.79
CA ARG A 467 1.13 -7.43 35.34
C ARG A 467 2.00 -6.51 36.21
N ALA A 468 2.17 -5.24 35.82
CA ALA A 468 2.93 -4.26 36.59
C ALA A 468 2.22 -3.87 37.91
N MET A 469 0.88 -3.79 37.93
CA MET A 469 0.12 -3.49 39.15
C MET A 469 0.15 -4.62 40.22
N ARG A 470 0.57 -5.82 39.84
CA ARG A 470 0.71 -6.98 40.74
C ARG A 470 2.07 -7.09 41.41
N ARG A 471 3.06 -6.32 40.97
CA ARG A 471 4.39 -6.24 41.58
C ARG A 471 4.43 -5.15 42.65
#